data_27016849d951522b7ae253ff96e41cc5
#
_entry.id   27016849d951522b7ae253ff96e41cc5
#
_cell.length_a   1.000
_cell.length_b   1.000
_cell.length_c   1.000
_cell.angle_alpha   90.00
_cell.angle_beta   90.00
_cell.angle_gamma   90.00
#
_symmetry.space_group_name_H-M   'P 1'
#
loop_
_entity.id
_entity.type
_entity.pdbx_description
1 polymer ?
#
loop_
_entity_poly.entity_id
_entity_poly.type
_entity_poly.pdbx_seq_one_letter_code
_entity_poly.pdbx_strand_id
1 'polypeptide(L)'
;MELLTLKIKPLSAFATLPKGDTIFGQIVAYDFLDKKDIFKDYLQSEPKLIISDMMPLGYVYKPTLPIECFKSPNEIEVDKKDIRKRKFISIKNLQKGDFHKCEKLDFDLEFSVVRNSINRTTFTT
;
A
#
# COMPACT_ATOMS: atom_id res chain seq x y z
N MET A 1 16.66 -4.54 14.20
CA MET A 1 15.86 -3.53 13.44
C MET A 1 14.67 -3.17 14.29
N GLU A 2 14.40 -1.89 14.47
CA GLU A 2 13.25 -1.42 15.22
C GLU A 2 12.04 -1.22 14.32
N LEU A 3 10.84 -1.54 14.81
CA LEU A 3 9.59 -1.30 14.09
C LEU A 3 9.04 0.07 14.45
N LEU A 4 8.89 0.94 13.46
CA LEU A 4 8.27 2.25 13.62
C LEU A 4 6.96 2.31 12.82
N THR A 5 5.89 2.73 13.47
CA THR A 5 4.60 2.97 12.82
C THR A 5 4.35 4.47 12.68
N LEU A 6 4.24 4.94 11.45
CA LEU A 6 3.88 6.33 11.16
C LEU A 6 2.41 6.42 10.77
N LYS A 7 1.67 7.28 11.48
CA LYS A 7 0.30 7.65 11.12
C LYS A 7 0.35 8.92 10.29
N ILE A 8 -0.12 8.83 9.07
CA ILE A 8 -0.11 9.94 8.11
C ILE A 8 -1.55 10.40 7.89
N LYS A 9 -1.79 11.70 8.05
CA LYS A 9 -3.05 12.34 7.69
C LYS A 9 -2.80 13.20 6.46
N PRO A 10 -3.32 12.81 5.29
CA PRO A 10 -3.15 13.62 4.09
C PRO A 10 -3.92 14.94 4.21
N LEU A 11 -3.30 16.03 3.77
CA LEU A 11 -3.91 17.37 3.72
C LEU A 11 -4.50 17.67 2.33
N SER A 12 -4.14 16.89 1.33
CA SER A 12 -4.63 16.97 -0.03
C SER A 12 -4.79 15.57 -0.62
N ALA A 13 -5.55 15.45 -1.70
CA ALA A 13 -5.74 14.17 -2.38
C ALA A 13 -4.42 13.66 -2.97
N PHE A 14 -4.21 12.36 -2.90
CA PHE A 14 -3.13 11.69 -3.63
C PHE A 14 -3.63 11.30 -5.03
N ALA A 15 -2.81 11.47 -6.05
CA ALA A 15 -3.10 10.95 -7.39
C ALA A 15 -3.07 9.42 -7.43
N THR A 16 -2.23 8.82 -6.60
CA THR A 16 -2.11 7.35 -6.41
C THR A 16 -1.78 7.08 -4.95
N LEU A 17 -2.15 5.90 -4.45
CA LEU A 17 -1.75 5.51 -3.10
C LEU A 17 -0.21 5.46 -3.00
N PRO A 18 0.41 6.11 -2.02
CA PRO A 18 1.86 6.08 -1.85
C PRO A 18 2.35 4.65 -1.63
N LYS A 19 3.26 4.24 -2.50
CA LYS A 19 3.97 2.98 -2.41
C LYS A 19 5.23 3.13 -1.56
N GLY A 20 5.66 2.05 -0.92
CA GLY A 20 6.86 2.06 -0.11
C GLY A 20 8.11 2.50 -0.86
N ASP A 21 8.26 2.08 -2.12
CA ASP A 21 9.35 2.50 -2.99
C ASP A 21 9.33 4.00 -3.30
N THR A 22 8.15 4.59 -3.51
CA THR A 22 8.00 6.04 -3.72
C THR A 22 8.39 6.83 -2.47
N ILE A 23 7.94 6.38 -1.30
CA ILE A 23 8.28 7.02 -0.02
C ILE A 23 9.78 6.89 0.25
N PHE A 24 10.34 5.68 0.06
CA PHE A 24 11.76 5.42 0.21
C PHE A 24 12.60 6.31 -0.73
N GLY A 25 12.23 6.38 -2.01
CA GLY A 25 12.91 7.23 -2.98
C GLY A 25 12.90 8.69 -2.59
N GLN A 26 11.81 9.20 -2.03
CA GLN A 26 11.72 10.57 -1.55
C GLN A 26 12.65 10.83 -0.35
N ILE A 27 12.74 9.88 0.58
CA ILE A 27 13.64 9.97 1.74
C ILE A 27 15.10 9.98 1.28
N VAL A 28 15.47 9.09 0.34
CA VAL A 28 16.82 9.05 -0.24
C VAL A 28 17.15 10.34 -0.97
N ALA A 29 16.19 10.94 -1.70
CA ALA A 29 16.39 12.22 -2.36
C ALA A 29 16.69 13.35 -1.37
N TYR A 30 15.98 13.40 -0.24
CA TYR A 30 16.28 14.38 0.81
C TYR A 30 17.63 14.13 1.48
N ASP A 31 17.98 12.87 1.74
CA ASP A 31 19.30 12.53 2.28
C ASP A 31 20.43 13.03 1.38
N PHE A 32 20.27 12.83 0.07
CA PHE A 32 21.21 13.30 -0.93
C PHE A 32 21.30 14.84 -0.97
N LEU A 33 20.16 15.53 -0.95
CA LEU A 33 20.12 17.00 -0.97
C LEU A 33 20.75 17.59 0.30
N ASP A 34 20.50 16.98 1.44
CA ASP A 34 21.04 17.39 2.75
C ASP A 34 22.50 16.96 2.96
N LYS A 35 23.09 16.19 2.02
CA LYS A 35 24.47 15.66 2.07
C LYS A 35 24.75 14.85 3.36
N LYS A 36 23.76 14.10 3.84
CA LYS A 36 23.92 13.27 5.05
C LYS A 36 24.53 11.92 4.76
N ASP A 37 24.46 11.46 3.51
CA ASP A 37 25.08 10.20 3.01
C ASP A 37 24.66 8.93 3.81
N ILE A 38 23.47 8.94 4.42
CA ILE A 38 22.99 7.84 5.27
C ILE A 38 22.84 6.55 4.45
N PHE A 39 22.45 6.68 3.17
CA PHE A 39 22.18 5.56 2.28
C PHE A 39 23.30 5.26 1.26
N LYS A 40 24.46 5.87 1.41
CA LYS A 40 25.56 5.74 0.44
C LYS A 40 25.94 4.28 0.12
N ASP A 41 25.96 3.42 1.13
CA ASP A 41 26.33 2.01 0.99
C ASP A 41 25.12 1.06 1.14
N TYR A 42 23.90 1.56 0.86
CA TYR A 42 22.65 0.82 1.10
C TYR A 42 22.61 -0.55 0.38
N LEU A 43 23.15 -0.64 -0.84
CA LEU A 43 23.15 -1.87 -1.62
C LEU A 43 24.26 -2.86 -1.20
N GLN A 44 25.25 -2.42 -0.44
CA GLN A 44 26.41 -3.23 -0.04
C GLN A 44 26.35 -3.69 1.43
N SER A 45 25.44 -3.12 2.21
CA SER A 45 25.26 -3.40 3.63
C SER A 45 23.87 -3.89 3.93
N GLU A 46 23.62 -4.29 5.17
CA GLU A 46 22.26 -4.56 5.62
C GLU A 46 21.37 -3.31 5.46
N PRO A 47 20.11 -3.49 5.04
CA PRO A 47 19.22 -2.35 4.82
C PRO A 47 18.99 -1.59 6.13
N LYS A 48 19.31 -0.30 6.13
CA LYS A 48 19.12 0.59 7.28
C LYS A 48 17.66 0.99 7.49
N LEU A 49 16.88 0.96 6.42
CA LEU A 49 15.47 1.34 6.40
C LEU A 49 14.69 0.48 5.44
N ILE A 50 13.58 -0.09 5.90
CA ILE A 50 12.61 -0.80 5.08
C ILE A 50 11.27 -0.13 5.28
N ILE A 51 10.58 0.21 4.19
CA ILE A 51 9.30 0.91 4.22
C ILE A 51 8.24 0.04 3.55
N SER A 52 7.12 -0.15 4.24
CA SER A 52 5.94 -0.78 3.65
C SER A 52 5.14 0.20 2.79
N ASP A 53 4.28 -0.33 1.95
CA ASP A 53 3.24 0.46 1.31
C ASP A 53 2.32 1.08 2.37
N MET A 54 1.69 2.21 2.04
CA MET A 54 0.70 2.83 2.90
C MET A 54 -0.55 1.94 2.97
N MET A 55 -1.06 1.76 4.17
CA MET A 55 -2.23 0.94 4.47
C MET A 55 -3.22 1.75 5.30
N PRO A 56 -4.53 1.44 5.25
CA PRO A 56 -5.52 2.06 6.11
C PRO A 56 -5.19 1.82 7.59
N LEU A 57 -5.50 2.79 8.43
CA LEU A 57 -5.27 2.67 9.87
C LEU A 57 -6.01 1.45 10.45
N GLY A 58 -5.27 0.58 11.12
CA GLY A 58 -5.80 -0.64 11.73
C GLY A 58 -5.95 -1.83 10.79
N TYR A 59 -5.53 -1.68 9.53
CA TYR A 59 -5.55 -2.73 8.52
C TYR A 59 -4.16 -3.01 7.96
N VAL A 60 -4.01 -4.21 7.45
CA VAL A 60 -2.83 -4.62 6.69
C VAL A 60 -3.28 -5.33 5.42
N TYR A 61 -2.37 -5.47 4.46
CA TYR A 61 -2.66 -6.26 3.27
C TYR A 61 -2.95 -7.72 3.65
N LYS A 62 -3.92 -8.29 2.94
CA LYS A 62 -4.24 -9.70 3.04
C LYS A 62 -3.00 -10.56 2.82
N PRO A 63 -2.70 -11.52 3.70
CA PRO A 63 -1.57 -12.42 3.52
C PRO A 63 -1.74 -13.28 2.26
N THR A 64 -0.63 -13.67 1.64
CA THR A 64 -0.64 -14.55 0.48
C THR A 64 -0.79 -16.00 0.96
N LEU A 65 -2.03 -16.47 0.99
CA LEU A 65 -2.41 -17.82 1.41
C LEU A 65 -3.26 -18.50 0.32
N PRO A 66 -3.38 -19.83 0.34
CA PRO A 66 -4.33 -20.54 -0.50
C PRO A 66 -5.75 -20.00 -0.34
N ILE A 67 -6.53 -20.02 -1.43
CA ILE A 67 -7.89 -19.43 -1.46
C ILE A 67 -8.80 -20.09 -0.42
N GLU A 68 -8.60 -21.35 -0.15
CA GLU A 68 -9.37 -22.14 0.84
C GLU A 68 -9.26 -21.55 2.25
N CYS A 69 -8.15 -20.88 2.58
CA CYS A 69 -7.96 -20.23 3.87
C CYS A 69 -8.90 -19.03 4.08
N PHE A 70 -9.43 -18.46 2.99
CA PHE A 70 -10.33 -17.32 3.03
C PHE A 70 -11.81 -17.70 2.98
N LYS A 71 -12.11 -19.00 3.00
CA LYS A 71 -13.46 -19.51 3.00
C LYS A 71 -14.12 -19.28 4.36
N SER A 72 -15.35 -18.74 4.34
CA SER A 72 -16.17 -18.66 5.54
C SER A 72 -16.63 -20.05 5.97
N PRO A 73 -16.77 -20.34 7.27
CA PRO A 73 -17.24 -21.62 7.77
C PRO A 73 -18.59 -22.06 7.19
N ASN A 74 -19.43 -21.12 6.79
CA ASN A 74 -20.79 -21.36 6.28
C ASN A 74 -20.88 -21.39 4.75
N GLU A 75 -19.78 -21.17 4.02
CA GLU A 75 -19.77 -21.16 2.56
C GLU A 75 -19.44 -22.53 1.99
N ILE A 76 -20.28 -22.99 1.07
CA ILE A 76 -20.07 -24.26 0.37
C ILE A 76 -19.07 -24.07 -0.78
N GLU A 77 -19.20 -22.98 -1.51
CA GLU A 77 -18.30 -22.60 -2.61
C GLU A 77 -17.63 -21.25 -2.34
N VAL A 78 -16.40 -21.14 -2.83
CA VAL A 78 -15.59 -19.91 -2.69
C VAL A 78 -15.71 -19.08 -3.95
N ASP A 79 -16.25 -17.86 -3.86
CA ASP A 79 -16.16 -16.90 -4.96
C ASP A 79 -14.73 -16.33 -5.05
N LYS A 80 -13.96 -16.94 -5.94
CA LYS A 80 -12.56 -16.55 -6.19
C LYS A 80 -12.41 -15.10 -6.62
N LYS A 81 -13.41 -14.55 -7.34
CA LYS A 81 -13.37 -13.15 -7.82
C LYS A 81 -13.56 -12.17 -6.65
N ASP A 82 -14.49 -12.48 -5.77
CA ASP A 82 -14.75 -11.66 -4.59
C ASP A 82 -13.56 -11.67 -3.63
N ILE A 83 -13.00 -12.86 -3.33
CA ILE A 83 -11.81 -12.97 -2.47
C ILE A 83 -10.61 -12.20 -3.02
N ARG A 84 -10.40 -12.19 -4.35
CA ARG A 84 -9.32 -11.40 -4.97
C ARG A 84 -9.51 -9.90 -4.82
N LYS A 85 -10.73 -9.41 -4.73
CA LYS A 85 -11.05 -7.99 -4.53
C LYS A 85 -10.84 -7.54 -3.08
N ARG A 86 -10.96 -8.46 -2.11
CA ARG A 86 -10.73 -8.19 -0.69
C ARG A 86 -9.23 -8.11 -0.45
N LYS A 87 -8.66 -6.92 -0.35
CA LYS A 87 -7.21 -6.71 -0.27
C LYS A 87 -6.69 -6.51 1.14
N PHE A 88 -7.55 -6.20 2.09
CA PHE A 88 -7.16 -5.81 3.44
C PHE A 88 -7.79 -6.71 4.49
N ILE A 89 -7.11 -6.84 5.60
CA ILE A 89 -7.60 -7.52 6.80
C ILE A 89 -7.29 -6.64 8.01
N SER A 90 -8.22 -6.53 8.95
CA SER A 90 -7.93 -5.83 10.19
C SER A 90 -6.86 -6.57 11.00
N ILE A 91 -6.01 -5.83 11.69
CA ILE A 91 -4.94 -6.41 12.54
C ILE A 91 -5.54 -7.38 13.58
N LYS A 92 -6.72 -7.04 14.13
CA LYS A 92 -7.43 -7.89 15.08
C LYS A 92 -7.82 -9.25 14.48
N ASN A 93 -8.35 -9.25 13.25
CA ASN A 93 -8.74 -10.50 12.58
C ASN A 93 -7.52 -11.31 12.14
N LEU A 94 -6.44 -10.63 11.73
CA LEU A 94 -5.18 -11.30 11.42
C LEU A 94 -4.60 -12.03 12.63
N GLN A 95 -4.58 -11.38 13.79
CA GLN A 95 -4.10 -11.99 15.04
C GLN A 95 -4.94 -13.19 15.50
N LYS A 96 -6.24 -13.18 15.21
CA LYS A 96 -7.14 -14.29 15.50
C LYS A 96 -7.07 -15.42 14.46
N GLY A 97 -6.44 -15.20 13.31
CA GLY A 97 -6.43 -16.12 12.20
C GLY A 97 -7.75 -16.18 11.41
N ASP A 98 -8.61 -15.18 11.56
CA ASP A 98 -9.90 -15.08 10.87
C ASP A 98 -9.72 -14.55 9.44
N PHE A 99 -9.03 -15.28 8.59
CA PHE A 99 -8.70 -14.84 7.22
C PHE A 99 -9.91 -14.66 6.31
N HIS A 100 -11.03 -15.30 6.60
CA HIS A 100 -12.29 -15.13 5.86
C HIS A 100 -12.89 -13.72 6.03
N LYS A 101 -12.47 -12.97 7.05
CA LYS A 101 -12.92 -11.60 7.32
C LYS A 101 -12.07 -10.54 6.60
N CYS A 102 -11.44 -10.88 5.50
CA CYS A 102 -10.81 -9.90 4.63
C CYS A 102 -11.85 -8.99 4.00
N GLU A 103 -11.52 -7.71 3.86
CA GLU A 103 -12.43 -6.67 3.43
C GLU A 103 -11.94 -6.00 2.14
N LYS A 104 -12.91 -5.56 1.34
CA LYS A 104 -12.67 -4.61 0.28
C LYS A 104 -12.88 -3.21 0.85
N LEU A 105 -11.79 -2.52 1.14
CA LEU A 105 -11.86 -1.14 1.55
C LEU A 105 -11.79 -0.27 0.30
N ASP A 106 -12.90 0.35 -0.04
CA ASP A 106 -12.90 1.43 -0.99
C ASP A 106 -12.38 2.65 -0.24
N PHE A 107 -11.18 3.07 -0.58
CA PHE A 107 -10.74 4.38 -0.18
C PHE A 107 -11.58 5.38 -0.94
N ASP A 108 -12.41 6.13 -0.25
CA ASP A 108 -13.00 7.37 -0.76
C ASP A 108 -11.90 8.44 -0.90
N LEU A 109 -10.86 8.07 -1.59
CA LEU A 109 -9.92 9.01 -2.13
C LEU A 109 -10.62 9.57 -3.36
N GLU A 110 -11.37 10.66 -3.18
CA GLU A 110 -11.86 11.46 -4.30
C GLU A 110 -10.65 11.98 -5.06
N PHE A 111 -10.10 11.13 -5.90
CA PHE A 111 -9.06 11.51 -6.83
C PHE A 111 -9.70 12.20 -8.02
N SER A 112 -9.87 13.49 -7.95
CA SER A 112 -10.03 14.25 -9.16
C SER A 112 -8.66 14.40 -9.82
N VAL A 113 -8.28 13.43 -10.61
CA VAL A 113 -7.10 13.58 -11.47
C VAL A 113 -7.52 14.37 -12.70
N VAL A 114 -7.20 15.66 -12.70
CA VAL A 114 -7.28 16.43 -13.93
C VAL A 114 -6.19 15.93 -14.87
N ARG A 115 -6.59 15.16 -15.86
CA ARG A 115 -5.68 14.70 -16.92
C ARG A 115 -5.88 15.58 -18.13
N ASN A 116 -4.81 16.16 -18.64
CA ASN A 116 -4.83 16.80 -19.94
C ASN A 116 -4.97 15.70 -21.01
N SER A 117 -5.98 15.82 -21.85
CA SER A 117 -6.08 15.00 -23.05
C SER A 117 -5.31 15.68 -24.17
N ILE A 118 -4.33 14.99 -24.74
CA ILE A 118 -3.60 15.49 -25.90
C ILE A 118 -4.49 15.26 -27.13
N ASN A 119 -4.81 16.34 -27.84
CA ASN A 119 -5.44 16.24 -29.12
C ASN A 119 -4.43 15.66 -30.14
N ARG A 120 -4.66 14.42 -30.55
CA ARG A 120 -3.74 13.72 -31.46
C ARG A 120 -3.65 14.33 -32.86
N THR A 121 -4.62 15.15 -33.25
CA THR A 121 -4.63 15.81 -34.56
C THR A 121 -3.82 17.11 -34.54
N THR A 122 -3.88 17.86 -33.45
CA THR A 122 -3.21 19.17 -33.35
C THR A 122 -1.97 19.15 -32.45
N PHE A 123 -1.73 18.06 -31.72
CA PHE A 123 -0.69 17.92 -30.69
C PHE A 123 -0.70 19.03 -29.62
N THR A 124 -1.89 19.60 -29.39
CA THR A 124 -2.11 20.62 -28.34
C THR A 124 -2.86 20.01 -27.16
N THR A 125 -2.66 20.60 -26.00
CA THR A 125 -3.37 20.25 -24.76
C THR A 125 -4.65 21.06 -24.61
#